data_96f6371de90bee131fa5e06b01dbb902
#
_entry.id   96f6371de90bee131fa5e06b01dbb902
#
_cell.length_a   1.000
_cell.length_b   1.000
_cell.length_c   1.000
_cell.angle_alpha   90.00
_cell.angle_beta   90.00
_cell.angle_gamma   90.00
#
_symmetry.space_group_name_H-M   'P 1'
#
loop_
_entity.id
_entity.type
_entity.pdbx_description
1 polymer ?
#
loop_
_entity_poly.entity_id
_entity_poly.type
_entity_poly.pdbx_seq_one_letter_code
_entity_poly.pdbx_strand_id
1 'polypeptide(L)'
;MEGLKAARAIALLTYRCEEGLFKQNEDSDDTIFAGKVGSYYRHQTSKFVKDWDAYSYLYVCDEVDSNNVGRGRGGVAKAIAQIKTDCTFICMSSDELFPPEDMRPLSELIPGSRYHQIETPYGHDGFLIETAAIAEILASAMP
;
A
#
# COMPACT_ATOMS: atom_id res chain seq x y z
N MET A 1 -16.19 -13.41 -13.68
CA MET A 1 -15.08 -12.50 -14.06
C MET A 1 -15.39 -11.02 -13.77
N GLU A 2 -16.59 -10.49 -14.04
CA GLU A 2 -16.90 -9.07 -13.78
C GLU A 2 -16.87 -8.70 -12.29
N GLY A 3 -17.32 -9.58 -11.40
CA GLY A 3 -17.22 -9.39 -9.96
C GLY A 3 -15.76 -9.23 -9.46
N LEU A 4 -14.83 -10.05 -10.00
CA LEU A 4 -13.41 -9.93 -9.66
C LEU A 4 -12.80 -8.62 -10.17
N LYS A 5 -13.19 -8.15 -11.37
CA LYS A 5 -12.79 -6.82 -11.87
C LYS A 5 -13.29 -5.70 -10.96
N ALA A 6 -14.55 -5.78 -10.50
CA ALA A 6 -15.12 -4.80 -9.60
C ALA A 6 -14.40 -4.78 -8.24
N ALA A 7 -14.15 -5.95 -7.64
CA ALA A 7 -13.38 -6.07 -6.40
C ALA A 7 -11.98 -5.48 -6.56
N ARG A 8 -11.28 -5.80 -7.65
CA ARG A 8 -9.95 -5.23 -7.92
C ARG A 8 -9.98 -3.72 -8.16
N ALA A 9 -11.03 -3.19 -8.82
CA ALA A 9 -11.18 -1.75 -9.00
C ALA A 9 -11.32 -1.02 -7.66
N ILE A 10 -12.11 -1.57 -6.72
CA ILE A 10 -12.26 -1.03 -5.37
C ILE A 10 -10.91 -1.02 -4.65
N ALA A 11 -10.17 -2.15 -4.69
CA ALA A 11 -8.84 -2.22 -4.08
C ALA A 11 -7.86 -1.18 -4.67
N LEU A 12 -7.88 -0.96 -5.98
CA LEU A 12 -7.02 0.03 -6.64
C LEU A 12 -7.32 1.48 -6.20
N LEU A 13 -8.53 1.79 -5.74
CA LEU A 13 -8.86 3.12 -5.22
C LEU A 13 -8.07 3.43 -3.94
N THR A 14 -7.79 2.43 -3.11
CA THR A 14 -7.06 2.61 -1.86
C THR A 14 -5.54 2.72 -2.04
N TYR A 15 -5.02 2.43 -3.24
CA TYR A 15 -3.58 2.46 -3.51
C TYR A 15 -3.07 3.84 -3.91
N ARG A 16 -3.98 4.75 -4.30
CA ARG A 16 -3.61 6.09 -4.74
C ARG A 16 -4.43 7.15 -4.03
N CYS A 17 -3.79 8.23 -3.65
CA CYS A 17 -4.54 9.39 -3.19
C CYS A 17 -5.08 10.20 -4.40
N GLU A 18 -6.06 11.03 -4.12
CA GLU A 18 -6.75 11.84 -5.13
C GLU A 18 -5.79 12.67 -5.98
N GLU A 19 -4.87 13.40 -5.35
CA GLU A 19 -3.90 14.25 -6.05
C GLU A 19 -3.03 13.47 -7.04
N GLY A 20 -2.48 12.34 -6.63
CA GLY A 20 -1.64 11.50 -7.48
C GLY A 20 -2.40 10.87 -8.64
N LEU A 21 -3.66 10.51 -8.42
CA LEU A 21 -4.52 9.94 -9.46
C LEU A 21 -4.89 10.99 -10.52
N PHE A 22 -5.30 12.18 -10.10
CA PHE A 22 -5.65 13.29 -11.02
C PHE A 22 -4.45 13.77 -11.81
N LYS A 23 -3.32 14.00 -11.16
CA LYS A 23 -2.09 14.49 -11.81
C LYS A 23 -1.64 13.64 -13.00
N GLN A 24 -1.88 12.33 -12.95
CA GLN A 24 -1.52 11.40 -14.03
C GLN A 24 -2.63 11.16 -15.05
N ASN A 25 -3.89 11.42 -14.70
CA ASN A 25 -5.06 11.02 -15.48
C ASN A 25 -6.04 12.18 -15.72
N GLU A 26 -5.59 13.42 -15.67
CA GLU A 26 -6.43 14.59 -15.95
C GLU A 26 -6.93 14.56 -17.40
N ASP A 27 -8.24 14.65 -17.56
CA ASP A 27 -8.87 14.75 -18.86
C ASP A 27 -8.62 16.15 -19.48
N SER A 28 -8.42 16.21 -20.78
CA SER A 28 -8.07 17.46 -21.49
C SER A 28 -9.27 18.33 -21.88
N ASP A 29 -10.47 17.86 -21.56
CA ASP A 29 -11.72 18.51 -21.90
C ASP A 29 -12.74 18.36 -20.76
N ASP A 30 -13.83 19.11 -20.82
CA ASP A 30 -14.92 19.11 -19.84
C ASP A 30 -15.80 17.84 -19.93
N THR A 31 -15.22 16.67 -20.12
CA THR A 31 -15.99 15.44 -20.13
C THR A 31 -16.59 15.15 -18.75
N ILE A 32 -17.91 14.93 -18.74
CA ILE A 32 -18.66 14.56 -17.52
C ILE A 32 -18.23 13.17 -16.99
N PHE A 33 -17.65 12.35 -17.84
CA PHE A 33 -17.21 11.00 -17.50
C PHE A 33 -15.69 10.95 -17.43
N ALA A 34 -15.14 10.51 -16.30
CA ALA A 34 -13.71 10.32 -16.06
C ALA A 34 -13.08 9.37 -17.10
N GLY A 35 -12.81 9.88 -18.30
CA GLY A 35 -12.39 9.11 -19.45
C GLY A 35 -11.06 8.42 -19.24
N LYS A 36 -10.02 9.16 -18.83
CA LYS A 36 -8.68 8.62 -18.57
C LYS A 36 -8.65 7.75 -17.30
N VAL A 37 -9.21 8.23 -16.20
CA VAL A 37 -9.30 7.46 -14.95
C VAL A 37 -10.07 6.16 -15.17
N GLY A 38 -11.26 6.23 -15.78
CA GLY A 38 -12.06 5.06 -16.09
C GLY A 38 -11.34 4.08 -17.04
N SER A 39 -10.60 4.59 -18.03
CA SER A 39 -9.79 3.79 -18.93
C SER A 39 -8.65 3.09 -18.21
N TYR A 40 -7.96 3.79 -17.30
CA TYR A 40 -6.93 3.22 -16.44
C TYR A 40 -7.47 2.04 -15.62
N TYR A 41 -8.58 2.23 -14.88
CA TYR A 41 -9.16 1.16 -14.08
C TYR A 41 -9.63 -0.03 -14.92
N ARG A 42 -10.28 0.21 -16.06
CA ARG A 42 -10.67 -0.87 -16.98
C ARG A 42 -9.46 -1.65 -17.49
N HIS A 43 -8.37 -0.96 -17.82
CA HIS A 43 -7.12 -1.60 -18.26
C HIS A 43 -6.52 -2.48 -17.15
N GLN A 44 -6.33 -1.92 -15.96
CA GLN A 44 -5.70 -2.63 -14.82
C GLN A 44 -6.51 -3.85 -14.38
N THR A 45 -7.84 -3.70 -14.27
CA THR A 45 -8.70 -4.81 -13.88
C THR A 45 -8.78 -5.90 -14.95
N SER A 46 -8.78 -5.53 -16.22
CA SER A 46 -8.76 -6.48 -17.33
C SER A 46 -7.43 -7.24 -17.45
N LYS A 47 -6.32 -6.60 -17.09
CA LYS A 47 -5.02 -7.27 -16.97
C LYS A 47 -5.02 -8.26 -15.81
N PHE A 48 -5.47 -7.81 -14.63
CA PHE A 48 -5.49 -8.61 -13.42
C PHE A 48 -6.23 -9.94 -13.57
N VAL A 49 -7.42 -9.94 -14.17
CA VAL A 49 -8.24 -11.15 -14.32
C VAL A 49 -7.70 -12.15 -15.37
N LYS A 50 -6.59 -11.86 -16.04
CA LYS A 50 -5.89 -12.84 -16.89
C LYS A 50 -5.03 -13.80 -16.07
N ASP A 51 -4.49 -13.29 -14.96
CA ASP A 51 -3.52 -13.99 -14.15
C ASP A 51 -4.13 -14.50 -12.83
N TRP A 52 -5.30 -13.96 -12.43
CA TRP A 52 -5.97 -14.26 -11.17
C TRP A 52 -7.39 -14.76 -11.38
N ASP A 53 -7.78 -15.78 -10.66
CA ASP A 53 -9.18 -16.22 -10.50
C ASP A 53 -9.76 -15.71 -9.17
N ALA A 54 -11.10 -15.75 -9.06
CA ALA A 54 -11.80 -15.18 -7.91
C ALA A 54 -11.52 -15.94 -6.60
N TYR A 55 -11.29 -17.25 -6.65
CA TYR A 55 -10.99 -18.04 -5.46
C TYR A 55 -9.59 -17.75 -4.95
N SER A 56 -8.59 -17.73 -5.83
CA SER A 56 -7.22 -17.34 -5.46
C SER A 56 -7.18 -15.95 -4.83
N TYR A 57 -7.92 -14.99 -5.39
CA TYR A 57 -8.02 -13.65 -4.84
C TYR A 57 -8.67 -13.66 -3.44
N LEU A 58 -9.78 -14.40 -3.27
CA LEU A 58 -10.45 -14.53 -1.98
C LEU A 58 -9.54 -15.14 -0.92
N TYR A 59 -8.83 -16.23 -1.24
CA TYR A 59 -7.92 -16.87 -0.30
C TYR A 59 -6.81 -15.94 0.16
N VAL A 60 -6.23 -15.14 -0.73
CA VAL A 60 -5.20 -14.15 -0.34
C VAL A 60 -5.80 -13.06 0.56
N CYS A 61 -7.01 -12.58 0.26
CA CYS A 61 -7.69 -11.63 1.15
C CYS A 61 -7.93 -12.23 2.54
N ASP A 62 -8.47 -13.45 2.62
CA ASP A 62 -8.73 -14.15 3.88
C ASP A 62 -7.43 -14.38 4.67
N GLU A 63 -6.31 -14.67 4.00
CA GLU A 63 -5.01 -14.84 4.64
C GLU A 63 -4.53 -13.53 5.27
N VAL A 64 -4.65 -12.41 4.57
CA VAL A 64 -4.30 -11.09 5.10
C VAL A 64 -5.22 -10.72 6.27
N ASP A 65 -6.54 -10.85 6.10
CA ASP A 65 -7.55 -10.50 7.11
C ASP A 65 -7.43 -11.36 8.37
N SER A 66 -7.07 -12.63 8.22
CA SER A 66 -6.89 -13.56 9.35
C SER A 66 -5.52 -13.42 10.03
N ASN A 67 -4.57 -12.69 9.44
CA ASN A 67 -3.24 -12.52 10.00
C ASN A 67 -3.30 -11.73 11.31
N ASN A 68 -2.75 -12.33 12.37
CA ASN A 68 -2.63 -11.69 13.66
C ASN A 68 -1.30 -12.09 14.33
N VAL A 69 -0.32 -11.22 14.23
CA VAL A 69 1.02 -11.43 14.80
C VAL A 69 1.00 -11.66 16.32
N GLY A 70 0.01 -11.13 16.99
CA GLY A 70 -0.16 -11.27 18.46
C GLY A 70 -0.84 -12.57 18.90
N ARG A 71 -1.43 -13.35 17.98
CA ARG A 71 -2.16 -14.57 18.31
C ARG A 71 -1.24 -15.61 18.96
N GLY A 72 -1.58 -16.03 20.18
CA GLY A 72 -0.76 -16.96 20.96
C GLY A 72 0.55 -16.38 21.51
N ARG A 73 0.82 -15.07 21.32
CA ARG A 73 2.05 -14.39 21.75
C ARG A 73 1.82 -13.28 22.78
N GLY A 74 0.64 -13.21 23.35
CA GLY A 74 0.29 -12.23 24.40
C GLY A 74 -0.11 -10.83 23.86
N GLY A 75 -0.58 -10.78 22.62
CA GLY A 75 -1.01 -9.56 21.94
C GLY A 75 0.05 -8.97 21.03
N VAL A 76 -0.37 -8.04 20.17
CA VAL A 76 0.46 -7.45 19.10
C VAL A 76 1.68 -6.74 19.69
N ALA A 77 1.49 -5.85 20.66
CA ALA A 77 2.59 -5.09 21.29
C ALA A 77 3.67 -6.01 21.87
N LYS A 78 3.26 -7.07 22.60
CA LYS A 78 4.21 -8.03 23.18
C LYS A 78 4.94 -8.84 22.10
N ALA A 79 4.25 -9.23 21.05
CA ALA A 79 4.85 -9.97 19.95
C ALA A 79 5.89 -9.13 19.19
N ILE A 80 5.55 -7.88 18.87
CA ILE A 80 6.42 -6.95 18.15
C ILE A 80 7.65 -6.56 18.98
N ALA A 81 7.49 -6.33 20.28
CA ALA A 81 8.62 -6.01 21.18
C ALA A 81 9.67 -7.14 21.31
N GLN A 82 9.35 -8.35 20.83
CA GLN A 82 10.32 -9.47 20.80
C GLN A 82 11.22 -9.47 19.55
N ILE A 83 10.96 -8.61 18.58
CA ILE A 83 11.76 -8.50 17.36
C ILE A 83 13.15 -7.94 17.75
N LYS A 84 14.20 -8.67 17.39
CA LYS A 84 15.59 -8.33 17.68
C LYS A 84 16.38 -7.93 16.43
N THR A 85 15.77 -8.12 15.28
CA THR A 85 16.35 -7.74 13.99
C THR A 85 16.29 -6.23 13.85
N ASP A 86 17.30 -5.64 13.25
CA ASP A 86 17.27 -4.22 12.88
C ASP A 86 16.12 -3.98 11.90
N CYS A 87 15.27 -3.05 12.26
CA CYS A 87 14.08 -2.70 11.46
C CYS A 87 14.15 -1.25 11.00
N THR A 88 13.85 -1.05 9.74
CA THR A 88 13.66 0.29 9.16
C THR A 88 12.28 0.36 8.55
N PHE A 89 11.46 1.26 9.06
CA PHE A 89 10.13 1.56 8.54
C PHE A 89 10.24 2.70 7.55
N ILE A 90 9.66 2.54 6.38
CA ILE A 90 9.58 3.58 5.35
C ILE A 90 8.11 3.73 4.98
N CYS A 91 7.53 4.88 5.28
CA CYS A 91 6.12 5.19 5.06
C CYS A 91 5.96 6.31 4.04
N MET A 92 4.89 6.24 3.26
CA MET A 92 4.50 7.31 2.34
C MET A 92 3.54 8.25 3.05
N SER A 93 3.75 9.57 2.94
CA SER A 93 2.95 10.57 3.69
C SER A 93 1.47 10.56 3.35
N SER A 94 1.12 10.17 2.14
CA SER A 94 -0.26 10.14 1.64
C SER A 94 -0.85 8.72 1.54
N ASP A 95 -0.22 7.73 2.19
CA ASP A 95 -0.71 6.35 2.21
C ASP A 95 -1.93 6.23 3.13
N GLU A 96 -3.09 5.95 2.56
CA GLU A 96 -4.34 5.75 3.30
C GLU A 96 -4.54 4.27 3.71
N LEU A 97 -3.76 3.35 3.13
CA LEU A 97 -3.83 1.92 3.45
C LEU A 97 -2.97 1.57 4.66
N PHE A 98 -1.78 2.15 4.75
CA PHE A 98 -0.87 2.08 5.90
C PHE A 98 -0.44 3.49 6.31
N PRO A 99 -1.36 4.26 6.91
CA PRO A 99 -1.12 5.67 7.19
C PRO A 99 0.00 5.85 8.23
N PRO A 100 0.77 6.94 8.14
CA PRO A 100 1.87 7.22 9.05
C PRO A 100 1.48 7.20 10.53
N GLU A 101 0.27 7.63 10.87
CA GLU A 101 -0.28 7.64 12.23
C GLU A 101 -0.45 6.24 12.84
N ASP A 102 -0.65 5.22 12.01
CA ASP A 102 -0.72 3.82 12.46
C ASP A 102 0.66 3.16 12.47
N MET A 103 1.51 3.49 11.50
CA MET A 103 2.80 2.85 11.33
C MET A 103 3.87 3.36 12.30
N ARG A 104 3.85 4.65 12.66
CA ARG A 104 4.81 5.23 13.58
C ARG A 104 4.74 4.60 14.98
N PRO A 105 3.56 4.47 15.62
CA PRO A 105 3.47 3.79 16.92
C PRO A 105 3.93 2.34 16.88
N LEU A 106 3.70 1.62 15.77
CA LEU A 106 4.20 0.25 15.61
C LEU A 106 5.73 0.21 15.56
N SER A 107 6.37 1.14 14.88
CA SER A 107 7.82 1.22 14.83
C SER A 107 8.43 1.45 16.22
N GLU A 108 7.78 2.26 17.05
CA GLU A 108 8.24 2.58 18.41
C GLU A 108 8.20 1.38 19.37
N LEU A 109 7.41 0.33 19.04
CA LEU A 109 7.36 -0.91 19.82
C LEU A 109 8.59 -1.80 19.58
N ILE A 110 9.36 -1.58 18.52
CA ILE A 110 10.56 -2.37 18.19
C ILE A 110 11.80 -1.63 18.68
N PRO A 111 12.52 -2.14 19.68
CA PRO A 111 13.71 -1.48 20.20
C PRO A 111 14.76 -1.25 19.09
N GLY A 112 15.21 0.00 18.97
CA GLY A 112 16.23 0.37 17.98
C GLY A 112 15.75 0.48 16.53
N SER A 113 14.45 0.39 16.28
CA SER A 113 13.92 0.60 14.93
C SER A 113 14.14 2.04 14.45
N ARG A 114 14.23 2.19 13.13
CA ARG A 114 14.30 3.48 12.44
C ARG A 114 12.98 3.73 11.70
N TYR A 115 12.51 4.97 11.72
CA TYR A 115 11.30 5.39 11.02
C TYR A 115 11.61 6.54 10.08
N HIS A 116 11.23 6.40 8.83
CA HIS A 116 11.35 7.40 7.78
C HIS A 116 9.99 7.61 7.12
N GLN A 117 9.68 8.88 6.83
CA GLN A 117 8.49 9.25 6.08
C GLN A 117 8.93 9.97 4.81
N ILE A 118 8.43 9.52 3.68
CA ILE A 118 8.67 10.13 2.37
C ILE A 118 7.45 10.94 2.00
N GLU A 119 7.64 12.23 1.74
CA GLU A 119 6.59 13.11 1.26
C GLU A 119 6.30 12.81 -0.21
N THR A 120 5.07 12.36 -0.49
CA THR A 120 4.65 11.96 -1.83
C THR A 120 3.13 12.11 -2.00
N PRO A 121 2.64 12.50 -3.19
CA PRO A 121 1.22 12.54 -3.50
C PRO A 121 0.69 11.23 -4.08
N TYR A 122 1.47 10.16 -4.09
CA TYR A 122 1.12 8.94 -4.83
C TYR A 122 0.45 7.85 -3.99
N GLY A 123 0.11 8.15 -2.72
CA GLY A 123 -0.53 7.20 -1.82
C GLY A 123 0.33 5.97 -1.55
N HIS A 124 -0.31 4.82 -1.38
CA HIS A 124 0.39 3.55 -1.19
C HIS A 124 1.36 3.22 -2.34
N ASP A 125 0.96 3.49 -3.59
CA ASP A 125 1.83 3.27 -4.76
C ASP A 125 3.11 4.12 -4.74
N GLY A 126 3.24 5.09 -3.84
CA GLY A 126 4.46 5.89 -3.64
C GLY A 126 5.71 5.03 -3.46
N PHE A 127 5.61 3.87 -2.83
CA PHE A 127 6.75 2.97 -2.65
C PHE A 127 7.30 2.39 -3.98
N LEU A 128 6.49 2.37 -5.03
CA LEU A 128 6.92 1.96 -6.39
C LEU A 128 7.48 3.13 -7.21
N ILE A 129 7.19 4.37 -6.79
CA ILE A 129 7.51 5.58 -7.54
C ILE A 129 8.73 6.29 -6.95
N GLU A 130 8.78 6.43 -5.64
CA GLU A 130 9.83 7.15 -4.89
C GLU A 130 11.09 6.30 -4.68
N THR A 131 11.51 5.58 -5.72
CA THR A 131 12.60 4.58 -5.64
C THR A 131 13.94 5.20 -5.27
N ALA A 132 14.21 6.44 -5.66
CA ALA A 132 15.45 7.13 -5.32
C ALA A 132 15.54 7.42 -3.81
N ALA A 133 14.50 8.00 -3.23
CA ALA A 133 14.43 8.28 -1.79
C ALA A 133 14.50 7.00 -0.95
N ILE A 134 13.81 5.95 -1.39
CA ILE A 134 13.87 4.64 -0.74
C ILE A 134 15.30 4.08 -0.80
N ALA A 135 15.96 4.16 -1.95
CA ALA A 135 17.33 3.67 -2.11
C ALA A 135 18.32 4.40 -1.19
N GLU A 136 18.19 5.72 -1.02
CA GLU A 136 19.02 6.50 -0.09
C GLU A 136 18.81 6.06 1.36
N ILE A 137 17.56 5.86 1.79
CA ILE A 137 17.24 5.36 3.13
C ILE A 137 17.85 3.97 3.34
N LEU A 138 17.66 3.05 2.38
CA LEU A 138 18.20 1.70 2.47
C LEU A 138 19.73 1.70 2.49
N ALA A 139 20.40 2.52 1.67
CA ALA A 139 21.85 2.64 1.68
C ALA A 139 22.39 3.14 3.04
N SER A 140 21.64 4.02 3.71
CA SER A 140 22.01 4.50 5.06
C SER A 140 21.73 3.48 6.17
N ALA A 141 20.83 2.53 5.92
CA ALA A 141 20.40 1.53 6.89
C ALA A 141 21.22 0.23 6.84
N MET A 142 21.86 -0.04 5.70
CA MET A 142 22.74 -1.20 5.53
C MET A 142 24.14 -0.90 6.03
N PRO A 143 24.79 -1.86 6.67
CA PRO A 143 26.17 -1.71 7.16
C PRO A 143 27.19 -1.60 6.03
#